data_6f940ac7a57c9e81f05adf18b4101ab6
#
_entry.id   6f940ac7a57c9e81f05adf18b4101ab6
#
_cell.length_a   1.000
_cell.length_b   1.000
_cell.length_c   1.000
_cell.angle_alpha   90.00
_cell.angle_beta   90.00
_cell.angle_gamma   90.00
#
_symmetry.space_group_name_H-M   'P 1'
#
loop_
_entity.id
_entity.type
_entity.pdbx_description
1 polymer ?
#
loop_
_entity_poly.entity_id
_entity_poly.type
_entity_poly.pdbx_seq_one_letter_code
_entity_poly.pdbx_strand_id
1 'polypeptide(L)'
;MALLSLNHVTIRPHDIKATRDFYVNVVGLHEGARPPFRFPGYWLYAGDMAVIHLVGKGNPTDEFVDNSGAAQPNTGSGAVDHLAFAYDAEDYDKTCAAIEAHGFAFKSQTVPDLGLRQLFIKDPDAVVVELNFPAA
;
A
#
# COMPACT_ATOMS: atom_id res chain seq x y z
N MET A 1 -25.97 -9.18 -12.74
CA MET A 1 -25.10 -8.67 -11.67
C MET A 1 -23.95 -7.92 -12.29
N ALA A 2 -23.64 -6.73 -11.81
CA ALA A 2 -22.53 -5.93 -12.33
C ALA A 2 -21.50 -5.70 -11.23
N LEU A 3 -20.27 -6.14 -11.48
CA LEU A 3 -19.14 -5.78 -10.64
C LEU A 3 -18.67 -4.40 -11.06
N LEU A 4 -18.49 -3.46 -10.12
CA LEU A 4 -18.16 -2.08 -10.45
C LEU A 4 -16.65 -1.82 -10.44
N SER A 5 -15.94 -2.25 -9.39
CA SER A 5 -14.51 -1.95 -9.26
C SER A 5 -13.87 -2.77 -8.14
N LEU A 6 -12.55 -2.77 -8.10
CA LEU A 6 -11.82 -3.13 -6.90
C LEU A 6 -11.93 -1.97 -5.92
N ASN A 7 -12.54 -2.18 -4.76
CA ASN A 7 -12.84 -1.09 -3.82
C ASN A 7 -11.63 -0.70 -2.96
N HIS A 8 -11.03 -1.68 -2.29
CA HIS A 8 -9.86 -1.45 -1.45
C HIS A 8 -9.10 -2.74 -1.19
N VAL A 9 -7.92 -2.60 -0.64
CA VAL A 9 -7.12 -3.70 -0.09
C VAL A 9 -6.96 -3.45 1.39
N THR A 10 -7.15 -4.49 2.20
CA THR A 10 -6.94 -4.41 3.65
C THR A 10 -5.60 -5.07 3.99
N ILE A 11 -4.77 -4.39 4.73
CA ILE A 11 -3.46 -4.84 5.17
C ILE A 11 -3.45 -4.94 6.69
N ARG A 12 -2.92 -6.04 7.19
CA ARG A 12 -2.73 -6.30 8.62
C ARG A 12 -1.24 -6.19 8.93
N PRO A 13 -0.74 -5.01 9.31
CA PRO A 13 0.70 -4.82 9.53
C PRO A 13 1.14 -5.25 10.92
N HIS A 14 2.44 -5.52 11.08
CA HIS A 14 3.07 -5.74 12.37
C HIS A 14 3.10 -4.46 13.20
N ASP A 15 3.49 -3.36 12.57
CA ASP A 15 3.50 -2.03 13.16
C ASP A 15 2.62 -1.12 12.31
N ILE A 16 1.40 -0.93 12.76
CA ILE A 16 0.39 -0.20 11.98
C ILE A 16 0.79 1.25 11.72
N LYS A 17 1.50 1.88 12.65
CA LYS A 17 1.94 3.26 12.49
C LYS A 17 3.08 3.37 11.48
N ALA A 18 4.04 2.45 11.52
CA ALA A 18 5.13 2.42 10.55
C ALA A 18 4.60 2.19 9.14
N THR A 19 3.62 1.31 8.98
CA THR A 19 3.00 1.05 7.67
C THR A 19 2.17 2.24 7.21
N ARG A 20 1.41 2.88 8.11
CA ARG A 20 0.73 4.12 7.78
C ARG A 20 1.71 5.17 7.27
N ASP A 21 2.81 5.38 7.98
CA ASP A 21 3.82 6.37 7.62
C ASP A 21 4.45 6.06 6.25
N PHE A 22 4.68 4.78 5.96
CA PHE A 22 5.18 4.36 4.65
C PHE A 22 4.21 4.76 3.52
N TYR A 23 2.95 4.39 3.63
CA TYR A 23 1.98 4.67 2.57
C TYR A 23 1.66 6.17 2.45
N VAL A 24 1.74 6.92 3.52
CA VAL A 24 1.53 8.37 3.49
C VAL A 24 2.77 9.10 2.99
N ASN A 25 3.93 8.83 3.58
CA ASN A 25 5.14 9.63 3.34
C ASN A 25 5.93 9.19 2.11
N VAL A 26 5.85 7.92 1.71
CA VAL A 26 6.59 7.36 0.58
C VAL A 26 5.70 7.17 -0.64
N VAL A 27 4.57 6.48 -0.48
CA VAL A 27 3.65 6.21 -1.59
C VAL A 27 2.83 7.45 -1.95
N GLY A 28 2.45 8.25 -0.96
CA GLY A 28 1.73 9.50 -1.19
C GLY A 28 0.23 9.42 -0.97
N LEU A 29 -0.25 8.37 -0.32
CA LEU A 29 -1.64 8.34 0.13
C LEU A 29 -1.83 9.33 1.27
N HIS A 30 -3.07 9.70 1.55
CA HIS A 30 -3.34 10.54 2.73
C HIS A 30 -4.35 9.86 3.65
N GLU A 31 -4.13 10.04 4.94
CA GLU A 31 -5.02 9.53 5.97
C GLU A 31 -6.30 10.36 5.97
N GLY A 32 -7.45 9.68 6.05
CA GLY A 32 -8.73 10.36 6.03
C GLY A 32 -9.77 9.67 6.89
N ALA A 33 -11.02 10.11 6.71
CA ALA A 33 -12.15 9.67 7.51
C ALA A 33 -12.29 8.14 7.50
N ARG A 34 -12.67 7.61 8.65
CA ARG A 34 -12.87 6.19 8.91
C ARG A 34 -14.04 6.04 9.86
N PRO A 35 -14.92 5.03 9.67
CA PRO A 35 -15.98 4.78 10.66
C PRO A 35 -15.39 4.54 12.05
N PRO A 36 -16.14 4.83 13.13
CA PRO A 36 -15.63 4.73 14.50
C PRO A 36 -15.58 3.27 14.97
N PHE A 37 -14.76 2.44 14.32
CA PHE A 37 -14.52 1.07 14.72
C PHE A 37 -13.79 1.02 16.06
N ARG A 38 -14.02 -0.08 16.81
CA ARG A 38 -13.37 -0.28 18.11
C ARG A 38 -11.94 -0.82 18.00
N PHE A 39 -11.56 -1.38 16.84
CA PHE A 39 -10.20 -1.85 16.61
C PHE A 39 -9.34 -0.74 16.02
N PRO A 40 -8.01 -0.77 16.23
CA PRO A 40 -7.10 0.20 15.64
C PRO A 40 -7.09 0.09 14.12
N GLY A 41 -6.91 1.20 13.45
CA GLY A 41 -6.82 1.21 11.99
C GLY A 41 -6.68 2.59 11.42
N TYR A 42 -6.36 2.62 10.13
CA TYR A 42 -6.29 3.84 9.34
C TYR A 42 -6.88 3.56 7.96
N TRP A 43 -7.59 4.51 7.43
CA TRP A 43 -8.02 4.50 6.05
C TRP A 43 -7.17 5.48 5.27
N LEU A 44 -6.52 4.99 4.21
CA LEU A 44 -5.58 5.74 3.40
C LEU A 44 -6.15 5.94 2.02
N TYR A 45 -6.17 7.19 1.59
CA TYR A 45 -6.91 7.64 0.41
C TYR A 45 -5.98 7.98 -0.75
N ALA A 46 -6.41 7.59 -1.94
CA ALA A 46 -5.95 8.15 -3.20
C ALA A 46 -7.10 9.01 -3.72
N GLY A 47 -6.93 10.33 -3.73
CA GLY A 47 -8.04 11.22 -4.01
C GLY A 47 -9.15 11.08 -2.96
N ASP A 48 -10.35 10.79 -3.39
CA ASP A 48 -11.51 10.60 -2.50
C ASP A 48 -11.83 9.13 -2.20
N MET A 49 -10.98 8.20 -2.63
CA MET A 49 -11.18 6.77 -2.39
C MET A 49 -10.21 6.22 -1.35
N ALA A 50 -10.75 5.58 -0.32
CA ALA A 50 -9.98 4.89 0.71
C ALA A 50 -9.50 3.54 0.16
N VAL A 51 -8.39 3.53 -0.55
CA VAL A 51 -7.90 2.36 -1.30
C VAL A 51 -7.14 1.36 -0.46
N ILE A 52 -6.55 1.80 0.66
CA ILE A 52 -5.87 0.93 1.63
C ILE A 52 -6.54 1.10 2.98
N HIS A 53 -6.96 -0.01 3.57
CA HIS A 53 -7.42 -0.05 4.95
C HIS A 53 -6.37 -0.78 5.78
N LEU A 54 -5.78 -0.11 6.74
CA LEU A 54 -4.90 -0.74 7.71
C LEU A 54 -5.73 -1.13 8.92
N VAL A 55 -5.58 -2.37 9.36
CA VAL A 55 -6.37 -2.89 10.48
C VAL A 55 -5.47 -3.50 11.54
N GLY A 56 -5.77 -3.19 12.78
CA GLY A 56 -5.12 -3.78 13.92
C GLY A 56 -5.91 -4.96 14.47
N LYS A 57 -5.43 -5.50 15.57
CA LYS A 57 -6.04 -6.64 16.27
C LYS A 57 -7.43 -6.28 16.76
N GLY A 58 -8.34 -7.24 16.67
CA GLY A 58 -9.73 -7.09 17.08
C GLY A 58 -10.69 -6.80 15.95
N ASN A 59 -10.20 -6.76 14.69
CA ASN A 59 -11.06 -6.53 13.55
C ASN A 59 -11.83 -7.81 13.17
N PRO A 60 -12.98 -7.68 12.48
CA PRO A 60 -13.85 -8.82 12.20
C PRO A 60 -13.24 -9.93 11.35
N THR A 61 -12.13 -9.69 10.66
CA THR A 61 -11.50 -10.71 9.82
C THR A 61 -10.43 -11.52 10.55
N ASP A 62 -10.18 -11.26 11.83
CA ASP A 62 -9.14 -11.97 12.60
C ASP A 62 -9.32 -13.49 12.51
N GLU A 63 -10.54 -13.98 12.61
CA GLU A 63 -10.84 -15.42 12.56
C GLU A 63 -10.55 -16.05 11.19
N PHE A 64 -10.51 -15.26 10.12
CA PHE A 64 -10.26 -15.76 8.76
C PHE A 64 -8.79 -15.70 8.36
N VAL A 65 -8.02 -14.79 8.96
CA VAL A 65 -6.64 -14.52 8.56
C VAL A 65 -5.65 -15.22 9.47
N ASP A 66 -5.97 -15.31 10.75
CA ASP A 66 -5.10 -15.92 11.74
C ASP A 66 -5.66 -17.26 12.20
N ASN A 67 -5.32 -18.32 11.46
CA ASN A 67 -5.76 -19.67 11.78
C ASN A 67 -4.97 -20.31 12.91
N SER A 68 -3.88 -19.69 13.35
CA SER A 68 -3.01 -20.26 14.38
C SER A 68 -3.39 -19.83 15.78
N GLY A 69 -4.31 -18.89 15.91
CA GLY A 69 -4.59 -18.23 17.18
C GLY A 69 -3.48 -17.28 17.60
N ALA A 70 -2.41 -17.18 16.83
CA ALA A 70 -1.36 -16.21 17.05
C ALA A 70 -1.77 -14.88 16.44
N ALA A 71 -1.62 -13.81 17.18
CA ALA A 71 -1.98 -12.50 16.70
C ALA A 71 -0.90 -11.90 15.77
N GLN A 72 -0.19 -12.75 15.01
CA GLN A 72 0.88 -12.32 14.14
C GLN A 72 0.34 -12.09 12.74
N PRO A 73 0.51 -10.89 12.19
CA PRO A 73 0.15 -10.64 10.79
C PRO A 73 1.07 -11.42 9.85
N ASN A 74 0.57 -11.75 8.68
CA ASN A 74 1.37 -12.38 7.65
C ASN A 74 2.42 -11.41 7.12
N THR A 75 3.54 -11.96 6.64
CA THR A 75 4.57 -11.17 5.97
C THR A 75 4.38 -11.32 4.46
N GLY A 76 4.46 -10.19 3.73
CA GLY A 76 4.22 -10.17 2.30
C GLY A 76 2.74 -10.21 1.97
N SER A 77 2.42 -10.63 0.76
CA SER A 77 1.05 -10.61 0.24
C SER A 77 0.52 -11.99 -0.14
N GLY A 78 1.18 -13.07 0.28
CA GLY A 78 0.77 -14.42 -0.03
C GLY A 78 0.76 -14.68 -1.53
N ALA A 79 -0.37 -15.16 -2.06
CA ALA A 79 -0.51 -15.44 -3.50
C ALA A 79 -0.65 -14.16 -4.34
N VAL A 80 -0.94 -13.01 -3.74
CA VAL A 80 -0.97 -11.72 -4.43
C VAL A 80 0.46 -11.22 -4.58
N ASP A 81 0.92 -11.05 -5.83
CA ASP A 81 2.32 -10.72 -6.08
C ASP A 81 2.66 -9.30 -5.63
N HIS A 82 1.85 -8.33 -6.02
CA HIS A 82 2.12 -6.93 -5.67
C HIS A 82 0.85 -6.08 -5.78
N LEU A 83 0.95 -4.86 -5.26
CA LEU A 83 -0.02 -3.78 -5.46
C LEU A 83 0.61 -2.76 -6.40
N ALA A 84 -0.19 -2.12 -7.25
CA ALA A 84 0.31 -1.11 -8.17
C ALA A 84 -0.47 0.19 -8.04
N PHE A 85 0.25 1.31 -8.02
CA PHE A 85 -0.32 2.65 -8.01
C PHE A 85 0.10 3.42 -9.25
N ALA A 86 -0.78 4.25 -9.76
CA ALA A 86 -0.52 5.10 -10.93
C ALA A 86 -0.26 6.55 -10.48
N TYR A 87 0.73 7.17 -11.12
CA TYR A 87 1.14 8.54 -10.83
C TYR A 87 1.19 9.35 -12.12
N ASP A 88 1.26 10.67 -11.98
CA ASP A 88 1.59 11.54 -13.10
C ASP A 88 3.09 11.46 -13.40
N ALA A 89 3.45 11.67 -14.66
CA ALA A 89 4.85 11.58 -15.10
C ALA A 89 5.79 12.48 -14.32
N GLU A 90 5.32 13.67 -13.95
CA GLU A 90 6.12 14.69 -13.25
C GLU A 90 6.49 14.31 -11.81
N ASP A 91 5.84 13.32 -11.24
CA ASP A 91 6.09 12.93 -9.86
C ASP A 91 7.24 11.94 -9.68
N TYR A 92 7.85 11.47 -10.78
CA TYR A 92 8.87 10.43 -10.72
C TYR A 92 10.06 10.79 -9.84
N ASP A 93 10.69 11.94 -10.10
CA ASP A 93 11.91 12.34 -9.37
C ASP A 93 11.60 12.61 -7.89
N LYS A 94 10.47 13.24 -7.64
CA LYS A 94 9.99 13.53 -6.28
C LYS A 94 9.76 12.24 -5.49
N THR A 95 9.20 11.24 -6.15
CA THR A 95 8.94 9.94 -5.52
C THR A 95 10.24 9.20 -5.21
N CYS A 96 11.19 9.18 -6.14
CA CYS A 96 12.52 8.61 -5.88
C CYS A 96 13.18 9.26 -4.67
N ALA A 97 13.12 10.59 -4.59
CA ALA A 97 13.70 11.33 -3.47
C ALA A 97 13.02 10.98 -2.14
N ALA A 98 11.69 10.81 -2.14
CA ALA A 98 10.95 10.44 -0.94
C ALA A 98 11.32 9.03 -0.46
N ILE A 99 11.44 8.08 -1.38
CA ILE A 99 11.84 6.70 -1.04
C ILE A 99 13.22 6.70 -0.36
N GLU A 100 14.18 7.40 -0.95
CA GLU A 100 15.53 7.49 -0.41
C GLU A 100 15.57 8.20 0.94
N ALA A 101 14.84 9.32 1.06
CA ALA A 101 14.80 10.09 2.30
C ALA A 101 14.24 9.29 3.47
N HIS A 102 13.36 8.34 3.23
CA HIS A 102 12.77 7.49 4.27
C HIS A 102 13.49 6.15 4.43
N GLY A 103 14.63 5.95 3.74
CA GLY A 103 15.50 4.82 3.95
C GLY A 103 15.06 3.51 3.29
N PHE A 104 14.22 3.56 2.28
CA PHE A 104 13.81 2.36 1.56
C PHE A 104 14.64 2.16 0.30
N ALA A 105 14.95 0.89 0.01
CA ALA A 105 15.57 0.53 -1.25
C ALA A 105 14.51 0.38 -2.34
N PHE A 106 14.87 0.63 -3.58
CA PHE A 106 13.96 0.44 -4.70
C PHE A 106 14.69 -0.04 -5.95
N LYS A 107 13.94 -0.67 -6.83
CA LYS A 107 14.39 -1.00 -8.18
C LYS A 107 13.62 -0.15 -9.17
N SER A 108 14.30 0.28 -10.23
CA SER A 108 13.66 1.01 -11.32
C SER A 108 13.77 0.22 -12.61
N GLN A 109 12.75 0.33 -13.45
CA GLN A 109 12.81 -0.19 -14.81
C GLN A 109 11.90 0.63 -15.72
N THR A 110 12.13 0.50 -17.01
CA THR A 110 11.27 1.07 -18.04
C THR A 110 10.67 -0.05 -18.83
N VAL A 111 9.35 -0.05 -19.00
CA VAL A 111 8.67 -1.04 -19.85
C VAL A 111 8.92 -0.67 -21.30
N PRO A 112 9.56 -1.57 -22.10
CA PRO A 112 9.77 -1.30 -23.51
C PRO A 112 8.44 -1.05 -24.23
N ASP A 113 8.46 -0.25 -25.27
CA ASP A 113 7.34 0.09 -26.14
C ASP A 113 6.28 1.01 -25.50
N LEU A 114 6.13 1.00 -24.17
CA LEU A 114 5.17 1.86 -23.48
C LEU A 114 5.82 3.13 -22.92
N GLY A 115 7.15 3.15 -22.74
CA GLY A 115 7.84 4.24 -22.08
C GLY A 115 7.44 4.40 -20.61
N LEU A 116 6.74 3.44 -20.07
CA LEU A 116 6.30 3.45 -18.69
C LEU A 116 7.48 3.22 -17.76
N ARG A 117 7.71 4.14 -16.84
CA ARG A 117 8.75 3.99 -15.81
C ARG A 117 8.13 3.40 -14.56
N GLN A 118 8.79 2.41 -14.00
CA GLN A 118 8.29 1.70 -12.82
C GLN A 118 9.32 1.75 -11.69
N LEU A 119 8.82 1.90 -10.47
CA LEU A 119 9.59 1.74 -9.25
C LEU A 119 8.98 0.59 -8.46
N PHE A 120 9.83 -0.26 -7.90
CA PHE A 120 9.40 -1.37 -7.04
C PHE A 120 10.01 -1.21 -5.68
N ILE A 121 9.18 -1.16 -4.65
CA ILE A 121 9.60 -1.02 -3.25
C ILE A 121 8.88 -2.08 -2.43
N LYS A 122 9.33 -2.28 -1.19
CA LYS A 122 8.61 -3.13 -0.23
C LYS A 122 8.17 -2.29 0.94
N ASP A 123 6.93 -2.50 1.36
CA ASP A 123 6.46 -1.88 2.60
C ASP A 123 7.13 -2.54 3.82
N PRO A 124 6.89 -2.04 5.05
CA PRO A 124 7.53 -2.60 6.24
C PRO A 124 7.25 -4.10 6.49
N ASP A 125 6.19 -4.64 5.92
CA ASP A 125 5.83 -6.06 6.04
C ASP A 125 6.19 -6.86 4.79
N ALA A 126 7.04 -6.33 3.92
CA ALA A 126 7.51 -6.97 2.68
C ALA A 126 6.42 -7.15 1.61
N VAL A 127 5.35 -6.38 1.68
CA VAL A 127 4.39 -6.29 0.57
C VAL A 127 5.07 -5.50 -0.56
N VAL A 128 5.11 -6.09 -1.76
CA VAL A 128 5.70 -5.43 -2.93
C VAL A 128 4.73 -4.39 -3.46
N VAL A 129 5.23 -3.18 -3.65
CA VAL A 129 4.46 -2.05 -4.15
C VAL A 129 5.13 -1.54 -5.44
N GLU A 130 4.35 -1.52 -6.51
CA GLU A 130 4.77 -1.03 -7.82
C GLU A 130 4.23 0.38 -8.03
N LEU A 131 5.11 1.28 -8.44
CA LEU A 131 4.75 2.67 -8.70
C LEU A 131 4.95 2.93 -10.19
N ASN A 132 3.90 3.33 -10.88
CA ASN A 132 3.90 3.48 -12.33
C ASN A 132 3.78 4.95 -12.74
N PHE A 133 4.71 5.37 -13.61
CA PHE A 133 4.79 6.74 -14.11
C PHE A 133 4.79 6.71 -15.64
N PRO A 134 3.88 7.43 -16.30
CA PRO A 134 3.91 7.54 -17.74
C PRO A 134 5.23 8.16 -18.22
N ALA A 135 5.56 7.95 -19.48
CA ALA A 135 6.69 8.66 -20.07
C ALA A 135 6.46 10.18 -20.01
N ALA A 136 7.52 10.92 -19.71
CA ALA A 136 7.44 12.38 -19.68
C ALA A 136 7.25 12.97 -21.07
#